data_ab38e466158940ec357d3d8d9a7f12a9
#
_entry.id   ab38e466158940ec357d3d8d9a7f12a9
#
_cell.length_a   1.000
_cell.length_b   1.000
_cell.length_c   1.000
_cell.angle_alpha   90.00
_cell.angle_beta   90.00
_cell.angle_gamma   90.00
#
_symmetry.space_group_name_H-M   'P 1'
#
loop_
_entity.id
_entity.type
_entity.pdbx_description
1 polymer ?
#
loop_
_entity_poly.entity_id
_entity_poly.type
_entity_poly.pdbx_seq_one_letter_code
_entity_poly.pdbx_strand_id
1 'polypeptide(L)'
;EALPVYENAKVYWQWQHGNQLIWTCRLSAHNDYHGNKLLLTAEAQQNNKTYQLLYVMPAMQADNYLPQAIYSLDSFKLNQP
;
A
#
# COMPACT_ATOMS: atom_id res chain seq x y z
N GLU A 1 -2.31 15.18 0.56
CA GLU A 1 -1.05 15.02 1.27
C GLU A 1 -0.21 13.94 0.63
N ALA A 2 1.04 14.24 0.35
CA ALA A 2 1.91 13.30 -0.33
C ALA A 2 2.37 12.19 0.61
N LEU A 3 2.47 10.98 0.09
CA LEU A 3 3.03 9.87 0.84
C LEU A 3 4.53 10.08 1.05
N PRO A 4 5.09 9.56 2.14
CA PRO A 4 6.53 9.59 2.34
C PRO A 4 7.26 8.91 1.19
N VAL A 5 8.40 9.46 0.83
CA VAL A 5 9.26 8.85 -0.20
C VAL A 5 10.34 8.05 0.51
N TYR A 6 10.43 6.78 0.16
CA TYR A 6 11.46 5.89 0.66
C TYR A 6 12.46 5.66 -0.46
N GLU A 7 13.53 6.45 -0.44
CA GLU A 7 14.61 6.28 -1.41
C GLU A 7 15.25 4.91 -1.23
N ASN A 8 15.71 4.34 -2.32
CA ASN A 8 16.37 3.04 -2.34
C ASN A 8 15.45 1.87 -1.99
N ALA A 9 14.14 2.10 -1.93
CA ALA A 9 13.20 0.99 -1.77
C ALA A 9 13.15 0.17 -3.04
N LYS A 10 13.31 -1.14 -2.90
CA LYS A 10 13.31 -2.04 -4.04
C LYS A 10 11.92 -2.61 -4.23
N VAL A 11 11.36 -2.46 -5.42
CA VAL A 11 10.02 -2.98 -5.72
C VAL A 11 10.12 -4.45 -6.03
N TYR A 12 9.36 -5.26 -5.30
CA TYR A 12 9.30 -6.70 -5.51
C TYR A 12 8.08 -7.15 -6.26
N TRP A 13 6.96 -6.43 -6.12
CA TRP A 13 5.70 -6.89 -6.66
C TRP A 13 4.81 -5.71 -6.99
N GLN A 14 4.09 -5.81 -8.10
CA GLN A 14 3.06 -4.84 -8.47
C GLN A 14 1.85 -5.61 -8.97
N TRP A 15 0.66 -5.19 -8.55
CA TRP A 15 -0.58 -5.84 -9.00
C TRP A 15 -1.74 -4.86 -8.88
N GLN A 16 -2.87 -5.26 -9.46
CA GLN A 16 -4.11 -4.51 -9.30
C GLN A 16 -5.04 -5.29 -8.40
N HIS A 17 -5.77 -4.58 -7.55
CA HIS A 17 -6.63 -5.20 -6.56
C HIS A 17 -7.96 -4.44 -6.48
N GLY A 18 -9.06 -5.17 -6.41
CA GLY A 18 -10.39 -4.62 -6.23
C GLY A 18 -11.27 -4.81 -7.45
N ASN A 19 -12.55 -4.60 -7.27
CA ASN A 19 -13.54 -4.74 -8.33
C ASN A 19 -14.12 -3.40 -8.76
N GLN A 20 -14.64 -2.63 -7.81
CA GLN A 20 -15.26 -1.35 -8.10
C GLN A 20 -14.23 -0.24 -8.09
N LEU A 21 -13.45 -0.16 -7.01
CA LEU A 21 -12.33 0.76 -6.92
C LEU A 21 -11.07 -0.05 -7.13
N ILE A 22 -10.38 0.24 -8.22
CA ILE A 22 -9.20 -0.55 -8.58
C ILE A 22 -7.96 0.12 -8.00
N TRP A 23 -7.29 -0.62 -7.14
CA TRP A 23 -6.03 -0.19 -6.54
C TRP A 23 -4.86 -0.72 -7.34
N THR A 24 -3.95 0.17 -7.70
CA THR A 24 -2.64 -0.23 -8.20
C THR A 24 -1.73 -0.35 -6.99
N CYS A 25 -1.32 -1.57 -6.69
CA CYS A 25 -0.58 -1.88 -5.48
C CYS A 25 0.87 -2.18 -5.81
N ARG A 26 1.75 -1.75 -4.91
CA ARG A 26 3.18 -1.98 -5.06
C ARG A 26 3.74 -2.39 -3.71
N LEU A 27 4.42 -3.53 -3.69
CA LEU A 27 5.11 -4.01 -2.50
C LEU A 27 6.60 -3.75 -2.68
N SER A 28 7.19 -3.01 -1.77
CA SER A 28 8.59 -2.63 -1.81
C SER A 28 9.26 -3.03 -0.51
N ALA A 29 10.58 -3.18 -0.55
CA ALA A 29 11.36 -3.42 0.65
C ALA A 29 12.32 -2.26 0.84
N HIS A 30 12.50 -1.88 2.08
CA HIS A 30 13.39 -0.81 2.47
C HIS A 30 14.17 -1.26 3.71
N ASN A 31 15.48 -1.12 3.65
CA ASN A 31 16.34 -1.42 4.79
C ASN A 31 16.84 -0.09 5.33
N ASP A 32 16.45 0.25 6.52
CA ASP A 32 16.87 1.50 7.13
C ASP A 32 17.57 1.25 8.45
N TYR A 33 17.83 2.33 9.16
CA TYR A 33 18.51 2.30 10.44
C TYR A 33 17.81 1.40 11.47
N HIS A 34 16.51 1.24 11.34
CA HIS A 34 15.70 0.45 12.28
C HIS A 34 15.43 -0.97 11.79
N GLY A 35 16.00 -1.37 10.67
CA GLY A 35 15.88 -2.73 10.16
C GLY A 35 15.15 -2.81 8.84
N ASN A 36 14.80 -4.03 8.46
CA ASN A 36 14.11 -4.28 7.19
C ASN A 36 12.62 -4.03 7.32
N LYS A 37 12.07 -3.30 6.38
CA LYS A 37 10.64 -3.00 6.34
C LYS A 37 10.08 -3.35 4.98
N LEU A 38 8.81 -3.74 4.98
CA LEU A 38 8.04 -3.84 3.76
C LEU A 38 7.06 -2.67 3.71
N LEU A 39 6.88 -2.17 2.50
CA LEU A 39 5.99 -1.05 2.26
C LEU A 39 4.97 -1.48 1.21
N LEU A 40 3.71 -1.37 1.56
CA LEU A 40 2.63 -1.57 0.61
C LEU A 40 2.06 -0.20 0.28
N THR A 41 2.24 0.23 -0.96
CA THR A 41 1.62 1.44 -1.45
C THR A 41 0.47 1.06 -2.36
N ALA A 42 -0.63 1.77 -2.25
CA ALA A 42 -1.79 1.54 -3.10
C ALA A 42 -2.32 2.88 -3.57
N GLU A 43 -2.67 2.93 -4.84
CA GLU A 43 -3.20 4.13 -5.45
C GLU A 43 -4.41 3.77 -6.28
N ALA A 44 -5.46 4.58 -6.15
CA ALA A 44 -6.66 4.43 -6.93
C ALA A 44 -7.17 5.79 -7.36
N GLN A 45 -7.83 5.82 -8.50
CA GLN A 45 -8.41 7.06 -9.02
C GLN A 45 -9.91 6.85 -9.26
N GLN A 46 -10.68 7.82 -8.81
CA GLN A 46 -12.11 7.82 -9.05
C GLN A 46 -12.64 9.26 -8.99
N ASN A 47 -13.47 9.63 -9.94
CA ASN A 47 -14.11 10.96 -9.98
C ASN A 47 -13.10 12.10 -9.95
N ASN A 48 -12.01 11.96 -10.68
CA ASN A 48 -10.93 12.94 -10.77
C ASN A 48 -10.17 13.13 -9.47
N LYS A 49 -10.31 12.19 -8.54
CA LYS A 49 -9.57 12.20 -7.29
C LYS A 49 -8.63 11.01 -7.23
N THR A 50 -7.48 11.21 -6.63
CA THR A 50 -6.49 10.17 -6.41
C THR A 50 -6.46 9.85 -4.93
N TYR A 51 -6.60 8.56 -4.62
CA TYR A 51 -6.52 8.05 -3.25
C TYR A 51 -5.24 7.25 -3.12
N GLN A 52 -4.50 7.52 -2.05
CA GLN A 52 -3.23 6.84 -1.80
C GLN A 52 -3.21 6.31 -0.38
N LEU A 53 -2.76 5.08 -0.24
CA LEU A 53 -2.59 4.42 1.06
C LEU A 53 -1.17 3.90 1.15
N LEU A 54 -0.60 4.00 2.34
CA LEU A 54 0.72 3.47 2.63
C LEU A 54 0.65 2.65 3.90
N TYR A 55 1.12 1.42 3.81
CA TYR A 55 1.29 0.54 4.96
C TYR A 55 2.76 0.22 5.10
N VAL A 56 3.31 0.46 6.28
CA VAL A 56 4.70 0.15 6.60
C VAL A 56 4.69 -0.93 7.67
N MET A 57 5.43 -2.00 7.43
CA MET A 57 5.43 -3.13 8.37
C MET A 57 6.84 -3.71 8.49
N PRO A 58 7.19 -4.24 9.67
CA PRO A 58 8.44 -4.97 9.79
C PRO A 58 8.43 -6.18 8.85
N ALA A 59 9.54 -6.39 8.14
CA ALA A 59 9.60 -7.47 7.15
C ALA A 59 9.36 -8.83 7.79
N MET A 60 9.84 -9.04 9.02
CA MET A 60 9.68 -10.30 9.70
C MET A 60 8.23 -10.61 10.09
N GLN A 61 7.36 -9.60 10.10
CA GLN A 61 5.97 -9.76 10.49
C GLN A 61 5.02 -9.55 9.33
N ALA A 62 5.52 -9.60 8.11
CA ALA A 62 4.71 -9.36 6.93
C ALA A 62 3.56 -10.38 6.82
N ASP A 63 3.78 -11.63 7.23
CA ASP A 63 2.74 -12.65 7.18
C ASP A 63 1.53 -12.28 8.05
N ASN A 64 1.75 -11.52 9.11
CA ASN A 64 0.68 -11.06 9.99
C ASN A 64 0.01 -9.79 9.48
N TYR A 65 0.81 -8.86 8.98
CA TYR A 65 0.30 -7.52 8.67
C TYR A 65 -0.17 -7.37 7.24
N LEU A 66 0.41 -8.08 6.29
CA LEU A 66 0.05 -7.93 4.90
C LEU A 66 -1.42 -8.31 4.64
N PRO A 67 -1.93 -9.42 5.19
CA PRO A 67 -3.34 -9.72 5.02
C PRO A 67 -4.27 -8.65 5.60
N GLN A 68 -3.86 -8.01 6.70
CA GLN A 68 -4.64 -6.94 7.29
C GLN A 68 -4.67 -5.72 6.38
N ALA A 69 -3.54 -5.40 5.75
CA ALA A 69 -3.47 -4.28 4.80
C ALA A 69 -4.37 -4.55 3.59
N ILE A 70 -4.33 -5.76 3.06
CA ILE A 70 -5.19 -6.13 1.93
C ILE A 70 -6.67 -6.04 2.34
N TYR A 71 -7.00 -6.53 3.53
CA TYR A 71 -8.37 -6.42 4.04
C TYR A 71 -8.80 -4.94 4.11
N SER A 72 -7.90 -4.06 4.50
CA SER A 72 -8.21 -2.63 4.57
C SER A 72 -8.53 -2.07 3.19
N LEU A 73 -7.82 -2.51 2.15
CA LEU A 73 -8.13 -2.10 0.78
C LEU A 73 -9.53 -2.58 0.37
N ASP A 74 -9.86 -3.82 0.71
CA ASP A 74 -11.18 -4.38 0.39
C ASP A 74 -12.29 -3.64 1.13
N SER A 75 -12.00 -3.17 2.33
CA SER A 75 -12.99 -2.53 3.18
C SER A 75 -13.12 -1.04 2.91
N PHE A 76 -12.20 -0.48 2.13
CA PHE A 76 -12.22 0.95 1.85
C PHE A 76 -13.43 1.30 1.00
N LYS A 77 -14.22 2.23 1.47
CA LYS A 77 -15.41 2.70 0.76
C LYS A 77 -15.38 4.20 0.67
N LEU A 78 -15.74 4.70 -0.50
CA LEU A 78 -15.92 6.11 -0.68
C LEU A 78 -17.30 6.50 -0.20
N ASN A 79 -17.35 7.56 0.62
CA ASN A 79 -18.63 8.11 1.01
C ASN A 79 -19.21 8.86 -0.18
N GLN A 80 -20.25 8.31 -0.75
CA GLN A 80 -20.98 8.96 -1.84
C GLN A 80 -22.12 9.76 -1.24
N PRO A 81 -22.23 11.04 -1.58
CA PRO A 81 -23.40 11.81 -1.15
C PRO A 81 -24.68 11.32 -1.82
#